data_a6191f62be8a5731f266cecb477c4bc6
#
_entry.id   a6191f62be8a5731f266cecb477c4bc6
#
_cell.length_a   1.000
_cell.length_b   1.000
_cell.length_c   1.000
_cell.angle_alpha   90.00
_cell.angle_beta   90.00
_cell.angle_gamma   90.00
#
_symmetry.space_group_name_H-M   'P 1'
#
loop_
_entity.id
_entity.type
_entity.pdbx_description
1 polymer ?
#
loop_
_entity_poly.entity_id
_entity_poly.type
_entity_poly.pdbx_seq_one_letter_code
_entity_poly.pdbx_strand_id
1 'polypeptide(L)'
;MIQTVDFFTPIVDDPYTFGQIAAANALSDVYAMGGEPKLALNIAAFPNCLDPEILGEILRGGADKVMEAGASLAGGHTIQDDEPKYGLCVTGFVNPASMWKNIGAETGDVLILTKPLGTGILSTAVKGEMASEEETAYAASVMATLNRYARDKVADLQIHACTDVTGFGLAGHALEMAKGSGKTLCISLGSLPIMKGALDYASMGFIPAGAYRNREFAGGECEFSWKNHSGESSENFWLEKTRCEAVENETGRSETIINEAELAAREDIVCLLYTSPSPRD
;
A
#
# COMPACT_ATOMS: atom_id res chain seq x y z
N MET A 1 -17.92 1.62 14.41
CA MET A 1 -16.91 2.70 14.48
C MET A 1 -15.56 2.07 14.21
N ILE A 2 -14.76 2.69 13.38
CA ILE A 2 -13.35 2.36 13.09
C ILE A 2 -12.52 3.50 13.64
N GLN A 3 -11.36 3.20 14.20
CA GLN A 3 -10.41 4.20 14.66
C GLN A 3 -8.99 3.73 14.35
N THR A 4 -8.18 4.60 13.78
CA THR A 4 -6.78 4.34 13.45
C THR A 4 -5.90 5.53 13.78
N VAL A 5 -4.60 5.29 13.92
CA VAL A 5 -3.57 6.30 14.16
C VAL A 5 -2.34 5.93 13.33
N ASP A 6 -1.98 6.82 12.41
CA ASP A 6 -0.76 6.69 11.64
C ASP A 6 -0.03 8.02 11.53
N PHE A 7 1.28 8.03 11.79
CA PHE A 7 2.15 9.17 11.60
C PHE A 7 3.60 8.70 11.37
N PHE A 8 4.35 9.45 10.59
CA PHE A 8 5.72 9.11 10.22
C PHE A 8 6.57 10.32 9.84
N THR A 9 7.86 10.10 9.63
CA THR A 9 8.83 11.12 9.19
C THR A 9 8.65 11.43 7.70
N PRO A 10 9.11 12.62 7.22
CA PRO A 10 9.01 12.98 5.80
C PRO A 10 9.64 11.96 4.86
N ILE A 11 8.94 11.66 3.78
CA ILE A 11 9.39 10.77 2.70
C ILE A 11 9.55 11.50 1.37
N VAL A 12 9.17 12.77 1.33
CA VAL A 12 9.37 13.72 0.23
C VAL A 12 9.79 15.06 0.83
N ASP A 13 10.48 15.89 0.05
CA ASP A 13 11.03 17.16 0.51
C ASP A 13 9.98 18.28 0.58
N ASP A 14 8.95 18.23 -0.30
CA ASP A 14 7.89 19.22 -0.31
C ASP A 14 6.94 19.02 0.89
N PRO A 15 6.86 20.00 1.84
CA PRO A 15 6.08 19.85 3.06
C PRO A 15 4.59 19.66 2.80
N TYR A 16 4.03 20.34 1.80
CA TYR A 16 2.62 20.22 1.46
C TYR A 16 2.29 18.82 0.94
N THR A 17 3.11 18.30 0.03
CA THR A 17 2.98 16.94 -0.51
C THR A 17 3.17 15.88 0.58
N PHE A 18 4.13 16.08 1.50
CA PHE A 18 4.29 15.20 2.66
C PHE A 18 3.00 15.15 3.50
N GLY A 19 2.40 16.31 3.78
CA GLY A 19 1.12 16.39 4.49
C GLY A 19 0.01 15.60 3.79
N GLN A 20 -0.08 15.71 2.46
CA GLN A 20 -1.05 14.95 1.66
C GLN A 20 -0.82 13.43 1.76
N ILE A 21 0.42 12.98 1.64
CA ILE A 21 0.78 11.56 1.69
C ILE A 21 0.47 10.98 3.07
N ALA A 22 0.87 11.69 4.13
CA ALA A 22 0.63 11.23 5.50
C ALA A 22 -0.87 11.12 5.82
N ALA A 23 -1.68 12.07 5.36
CA ALA A 23 -3.12 11.99 5.52
C ALA A 23 -3.74 10.87 4.69
N ALA A 24 -3.30 10.68 3.43
CA ALA A 24 -3.79 9.59 2.59
C ALA A 24 -3.50 8.21 3.20
N ASN A 25 -2.32 8.05 3.83
CA ASN A 25 -1.96 6.83 4.54
C ASN A 25 -2.87 6.59 5.75
N ALA A 26 -3.03 7.57 6.63
CA ALA A 26 -3.85 7.41 7.83
C ALA A 26 -5.35 7.18 7.53
N LEU A 27 -5.84 7.68 6.40
CA LEU A 27 -7.21 7.45 5.93
C LEU A 27 -7.40 6.04 5.33
N SER A 28 -6.32 5.39 4.91
CA SER A 28 -6.33 4.12 4.19
C SER A 28 -6.95 2.97 4.98
N ASP A 29 -6.64 2.85 6.26
CA ASP A 29 -7.17 1.79 7.14
C ASP A 29 -8.69 1.79 7.19
N VAL A 30 -9.29 2.98 7.18
CA VAL A 30 -10.76 3.11 7.17
C VAL A 30 -11.33 2.57 5.85
N TYR A 31 -10.68 2.88 4.72
CA TYR A 31 -11.10 2.37 3.42
C TYR A 31 -10.87 0.86 3.28
N ALA A 32 -9.77 0.33 3.83
CA ALA A 32 -9.47 -1.10 3.84
C ALA A 32 -10.54 -1.92 4.58
N MET A 33 -11.26 -1.30 5.50
CA MET A 33 -12.42 -1.91 6.17
C MET A 33 -13.77 -1.64 5.48
N GLY A 34 -13.76 -1.05 4.27
CA GLY A 34 -14.99 -0.65 3.56
C GLY A 34 -15.70 0.56 4.17
N GLY A 35 -15.04 1.24 5.11
CA GLY A 35 -15.61 2.33 5.90
C GLY A 35 -15.51 3.70 5.23
N GLU A 36 -16.16 4.68 5.86
CA GLU A 36 -16.10 6.10 5.50
C GLU A 36 -15.44 6.89 6.63
N PRO A 37 -14.31 7.61 6.40
CA PRO A 37 -13.78 8.57 7.36
C PRO A 37 -14.78 9.69 7.62
N LYS A 38 -14.90 10.12 8.87
CA LYS A 38 -15.80 11.21 9.27
C LYS A 38 -15.12 12.29 10.06
N LEU A 39 -14.11 11.93 10.86
CA LEU A 39 -13.39 12.85 11.71
C LEU A 39 -11.89 12.52 11.69
N ALA A 40 -11.06 13.55 11.64
CA ALA A 40 -9.61 13.43 11.78
C ALA A 40 -9.06 14.42 12.81
N LEU A 41 -8.02 14.00 13.51
CA LEU A 41 -7.21 14.84 14.40
C LEU A 41 -5.76 14.78 13.91
N ASN A 42 -5.13 15.95 13.79
CA ASN A 42 -3.70 16.04 13.49
C ASN A 42 -2.84 15.51 14.64
N ILE A 43 -1.82 14.75 14.30
CA ILE A 43 -0.73 14.37 15.20
C ILE A 43 0.54 14.88 14.56
N ALA A 44 1.24 15.78 15.23
CA ALA A 44 2.47 16.37 14.73
C ALA A 44 3.55 16.39 15.81
N ALA A 45 4.77 16.05 15.41
CA ALA A 45 5.97 16.30 16.16
C ALA A 45 6.89 17.17 15.30
N PHE A 46 7.40 18.30 15.84
CA PHE A 46 8.09 19.25 15.01
C PHE A 46 9.27 19.90 15.75
N PRO A 47 10.46 20.00 15.10
CA PRO A 47 11.63 20.63 15.70
C PRO A 47 11.49 22.15 15.82
N ASN A 48 11.88 22.70 16.97
CA ASN A 48 11.88 24.16 17.18
C ASN A 48 12.89 24.94 16.31
N CYS A 49 13.86 24.22 15.70
CA CYS A 49 14.88 24.83 14.84
C CYS A 49 14.41 25.04 13.39
N LEU A 50 13.28 24.45 13.01
CA LEU A 50 12.69 24.60 11.67
C LEU A 50 11.67 25.75 11.65
N ASP A 51 11.51 26.34 10.45
CA ASP A 51 10.53 27.40 10.25
C ASP A 51 9.09 26.85 10.47
N PRO A 52 8.28 27.49 11.32
CA PRO A 52 6.89 27.12 11.53
C PRO A 52 6.02 27.11 10.26
N GLU A 53 6.41 27.85 9.21
CA GLU A 53 5.73 27.84 7.92
C GLU A 53 5.76 26.44 7.28
N ILE A 54 6.86 25.68 7.49
CA ILE A 54 6.97 24.29 7.03
C ILE A 54 5.87 23.43 7.66
N LEU A 55 5.67 23.55 8.97
CA LEU A 55 4.56 22.85 9.65
C LEU A 55 3.21 23.29 9.10
N GLY A 56 3.05 24.60 8.83
CA GLY A 56 1.84 25.15 8.22
C GLY A 56 1.49 24.49 6.90
N GLU A 57 2.48 24.30 6.01
CA GLU A 57 2.29 23.62 4.72
C GLU A 57 1.97 22.14 4.89
N ILE A 58 2.62 21.43 5.82
CA ILE A 58 2.29 20.03 6.14
C ILE A 58 0.83 19.91 6.59
N LEU A 59 0.41 20.74 7.53
CA LEU A 59 -0.98 20.75 8.04
C LEU A 59 -1.99 21.10 6.96
N ARG A 60 -1.65 22.01 6.05
CA ARG A 60 -2.50 22.38 4.89
C ARG A 60 -2.68 21.21 3.95
N GLY A 61 -1.58 20.53 3.57
CA GLY A 61 -1.64 19.34 2.73
C GLY A 61 -2.51 18.23 3.33
N GLY A 62 -2.37 17.98 4.64
CA GLY A 62 -3.20 17.03 5.37
C GLY A 62 -4.68 17.43 5.40
N ALA A 63 -4.96 18.71 5.67
CA ALA A 63 -6.33 19.23 5.72
C ALA A 63 -7.04 19.07 4.36
N ASP A 64 -6.36 19.35 3.25
CA ASP A 64 -6.91 19.21 1.90
C ASP A 64 -7.29 17.74 1.60
N LYS A 65 -6.49 16.78 2.04
CA LYS A 65 -6.81 15.34 1.90
C LYS A 65 -7.96 14.90 2.80
N VAL A 66 -8.06 15.42 4.02
CA VAL A 66 -9.20 15.15 4.88
C VAL A 66 -10.50 15.69 4.27
N MET A 67 -10.45 16.88 3.66
CA MET A 67 -11.60 17.45 2.94
C MET A 67 -11.93 16.62 1.68
N GLU A 68 -10.93 16.20 0.89
CA GLU A 68 -11.12 15.30 -0.26
C GLU A 68 -11.79 13.98 0.15
N ALA A 69 -11.43 13.45 1.32
CA ALA A 69 -12.06 12.26 1.91
C ALA A 69 -13.52 12.49 2.35
N GLY A 70 -14.00 13.73 2.38
CA GLY A 70 -15.33 14.07 2.89
C GLY A 70 -15.43 14.00 4.42
N ALA A 71 -14.27 14.08 5.11
CA ALA A 71 -14.19 14.09 6.56
C ALA A 71 -13.94 15.50 7.11
N SER A 72 -14.14 15.68 8.40
CA SER A 72 -13.89 16.93 9.10
C SER A 72 -12.59 16.86 9.89
N LEU A 73 -11.73 17.86 9.76
CA LEU A 73 -10.57 18.03 10.63
C LEU A 73 -10.99 18.80 11.90
N ALA A 74 -10.93 18.13 13.06
CA ALA A 74 -11.48 18.68 14.30
C ALA A 74 -10.42 19.21 15.30
N GLY A 75 -9.17 19.27 14.86
CA GLY A 75 -8.06 19.75 15.69
C GLY A 75 -6.89 18.77 15.69
N GLY A 76 -6.22 18.62 16.80
CA GLY A 76 -5.06 17.74 16.94
C GLY A 76 -4.13 18.15 18.06
N HIS A 77 -2.93 17.59 18.05
CA HIS A 77 -1.89 17.89 19.02
C HIS A 77 -0.52 17.97 18.35
N THR A 78 0.28 18.94 18.78
CA THR A 78 1.66 19.12 18.33
C THR A 78 2.60 19.06 19.52
N ILE A 79 3.68 18.28 19.39
CA ILE A 79 4.76 18.23 20.39
C ILE A 79 6.08 18.63 19.76
N GLN A 80 7.05 19.02 20.58
CA GLN A 80 8.43 19.20 20.14
C GLN A 80 9.10 17.83 20.00
N ASP A 81 9.88 17.66 18.92
CA ASP A 81 10.71 16.47 18.68
C ASP A 81 11.95 16.92 17.90
N ASP A 82 12.95 16.08 17.81
CA ASP A 82 14.17 16.37 17.04
C ASP A 82 13.96 16.13 15.52
N GLU A 83 12.93 15.36 15.15
CA GLU A 83 12.56 15.06 13.76
C GLU A 83 11.10 15.44 13.48
N PRO A 84 10.81 16.05 12.31
CA PRO A 84 9.42 16.24 11.91
C PRO A 84 8.70 14.90 11.78
N LYS A 85 7.50 14.80 12.34
CA LYS A 85 6.58 13.67 12.13
C LYS A 85 5.17 14.22 11.97
N TYR A 86 4.42 13.66 11.06
CA TYR A 86 3.04 14.06 10.84
C TYR A 86 2.17 12.88 10.45
N GLY A 87 0.93 12.96 10.84
CA GLY A 87 -0.13 12.04 10.47
C GLY A 87 -1.44 12.37 11.17
N LEU A 88 -2.36 11.42 11.17
CA LEU A 88 -3.69 11.62 11.67
C LEU A 88 -4.12 10.50 12.63
N CYS A 89 -4.98 10.86 13.60
CA CYS A 89 -5.91 9.93 14.20
C CYS A 89 -7.25 10.07 13.46
N VAL A 90 -7.73 8.99 12.85
CA VAL A 90 -8.94 9.01 12.02
C VAL A 90 -10.02 8.16 12.65
N THR A 91 -11.23 8.73 12.71
CA THR A 91 -12.44 8.02 13.09
C THR A 91 -13.36 7.90 11.88
N GLY A 92 -13.77 6.67 11.57
CA GLY A 92 -14.70 6.36 10.49
C GLY A 92 -15.82 5.43 10.93
N PHE A 93 -16.76 5.19 10.02
CA PHE A 93 -17.87 4.29 10.27
C PHE A 93 -18.06 3.33 9.10
N VAL A 94 -18.49 2.13 9.44
CA VAL A 94 -18.88 1.09 8.50
C VAL A 94 -20.07 0.33 9.08
N ASN A 95 -20.92 -0.20 8.22
CA ASN A 95 -21.96 -1.12 8.66
C ASN A 95 -21.28 -2.43 9.10
N PRO A 96 -21.50 -2.90 10.35
CA PRO A 96 -20.86 -4.16 10.81
C PRO A 96 -21.16 -5.38 9.95
N ALA A 97 -22.32 -5.40 9.26
CA ALA A 97 -22.71 -6.51 8.40
C ALA A 97 -21.96 -6.54 7.05
N SER A 98 -21.38 -5.41 6.62
CA SER A 98 -20.62 -5.27 5.37
C SER A 98 -19.18 -4.82 5.60
N MET A 99 -18.66 -5.01 6.81
CA MET A 99 -17.28 -4.66 7.15
C MET A 99 -16.30 -5.63 6.50
N TRP A 100 -15.37 -5.11 5.72
CA TRP A 100 -14.28 -5.87 5.15
C TRP A 100 -13.23 -6.19 6.22
N LYS A 101 -12.58 -7.33 6.06
CA LYS A 101 -11.55 -7.82 6.98
C LYS A 101 -10.33 -8.25 6.17
N ASN A 102 -9.19 -8.30 6.81
CA ASN A 102 -7.96 -8.85 6.19
C ASN A 102 -7.94 -10.39 6.16
N ILE A 103 -9.03 -11.05 6.55
CA ILE A 103 -9.24 -12.49 6.54
C ILE A 103 -10.59 -12.81 5.93
N GLY A 104 -10.77 -14.02 5.42
CA GLY A 104 -12.03 -14.45 4.83
C GLY A 104 -11.93 -14.77 3.35
N ALA A 105 -10.72 -14.71 2.76
CA ALA A 105 -10.50 -15.10 1.38
C ALA A 105 -10.97 -16.54 1.13
N GLU A 106 -11.58 -16.79 -0.02
CA GLU A 106 -12.13 -18.08 -0.43
C GLU A 106 -11.40 -18.61 -1.67
N THR A 107 -11.51 -19.92 -1.90
CA THR A 107 -10.91 -20.53 -3.10
C THR A 107 -11.66 -20.07 -4.34
N GLY A 108 -10.95 -19.56 -5.33
CA GLY A 108 -11.51 -19.00 -6.56
C GLY A 108 -11.62 -17.48 -6.55
N ASP A 109 -11.28 -16.83 -5.42
CA ASP A 109 -11.21 -15.36 -5.34
C ASP A 109 -10.15 -14.80 -6.29
N VAL A 110 -10.43 -13.62 -6.81
CA VAL A 110 -9.49 -12.85 -7.61
C VAL A 110 -8.81 -11.80 -6.73
N LEU A 111 -7.48 -11.70 -6.83
CA LEU A 111 -6.71 -10.67 -6.15
C LEU A 111 -6.65 -9.40 -7.01
N ILE A 112 -7.08 -8.27 -6.44
CA ILE A 112 -7.01 -6.96 -7.11
C ILE A 112 -6.04 -6.07 -6.35
N LEU A 113 -5.00 -5.61 -7.03
CA LEU A 113 -4.07 -4.60 -6.54
C LEU A 113 -4.45 -3.25 -7.15
N THR A 114 -4.80 -2.28 -6.32
CA THR A 114 -5.42 -1.03 -6.77
C THR A 114 -4.46 0.09 -7.12
N LYS A 115 -3.18 -0.05 -6.78
CA LYS A 115 -2.10 0.89 -7.12
C LYS A 115 -0.82 0.14 -7.45
N PRO A 116 0.09 0.72 -8.25
CA PRO A 116 1.36 0.09 -8.56
C PRO A 116 2.27 0.00 -7.33
N LEU A 117 3.14 -1.03 -7.35
CA LEU A 117 4.18 -1.25 -6.34
C LEU A 117 5.48 -0.53 -6.72
N GLY A 118 6.32 -0.26 -5.73
CA GLY A 118 7.66 0.31 -5.96
C GLY A 118 7.92 1.63 -5.21
N THR A 119 6.97 2.14 -4.44
CA THR A 119 7.11 3.39 -3.68
C THR A 119 8.34 3.40 -2.76
N GLY A 120 8.60 2.31 -2.04
CA GLY A 120 9.77 2.20 -1.15
C GLY A 120 11.10 2.25 -1.91
N ILE A 121 11.17 1.60 -3.08
CA ILE A 121 12.36 1.62 -3.94
C ILE A 121 12.58 3.02 -4.49
N LEU A 122 11.54 3.64 -5.05
CA LEU A 122 11.63 5.00 -5.59
C LEU A 122 11.98 6.02 -4.49
N SER A 123 11.39 5.93 -3.30
CA SER A 123 11.75 6.80 -2.17
C SER A 123 13.23 6.62 -1.76
N THR A 124 13.76 5.40 -1.83
CA THR A 124 15.18 5.14 -1.57
C THR A 124 16.06 5.74 -2.68
N ALA A 125 15.64 5.65 -3.94
CA ALA A 125 16.35 6.26 -5.06
C ALA A 125 16.31 7.80 -5.01
N VAL A 126 15.18 8.39 -4.58
CA VAL A 126 15.06 9.84 -4.31
C VAL A 126 16.04 10.29 -3.23
N LYS A 127 16.08 9.59 -2.08
CA LYS A 127 17.05 9.87 -1.01
C LYS A 127 18.50 9.72 -1.47
N GLY A 128 18.76 8.86 -2.45
CA GLY A 128 20.07 8.67 -3.09
C GLY A 128 20.35 9.64 -4.25
N GLU A 129 19.49 10.63 -4.50
CA GLU A 129 19.61 11.61 -5.59
C GLU A 129 19.71 10.98 -6.98
N MET A 130 19.12 9.79 -7.17
CA MET A 130 19.16 9.03 -8.43
C MET A 130 17.86 9.11 -9.22
N ALA A 131 16.71 9.31 -8.55
CA ALA A 131 15.42 9.39 -9.22
C ALA A 131 15.25 10.75 -9.91
N SER A 132 14.64 10.72 -11.10
CA SER A 132 14.29 11.95 -11.81
C SER A 132 13.14 12.69 -11.11
N GLU A 133 13.00 14.00 -11.41
CA GLU A 133 11.87 14.81 -10.92
C GLU A 133 10.52 14.20 -11.35
N GLU A 134 10.42 13.66 -12.58
CA GLU A 134 9.21 13.02 -13.10
C GLU A 134 8.83 11.78 -12.27
N GLU A 135 9.80 10.90 -11.98
CA GLU A 135 9.59 9.69 -11.17
C GLU A 135 9.23 10.03 -9.74
N THR A 136 9.89 11.04 -9.16
CA THR A 136 9.60 11.55 -7.82
C THR A 136 8.17 12.09 -7.73
N ALA A 137 7.77 12.94 -8.68
CA ALA A 137 6.43 13.51 -8.74
C ALA A 137 5.36 12.42 -8.96
N TYR A 138 5.64 11.43 -9.83
CA TYR A 138 4.74 10.31 -10.05
C TYR A 138 4.56 9.46 -8.79
N ALA A 139 5.65 9.09 -8.12
CA ALA A 139 5.57 8.32 -6.87
C ALA A 139 4.79 9.09 -5.79
N ALA A 140 5.07 10.39 -5.62
CA ALA A 140 4.33 11.24 -4.69
C ALA A 140 2.84 11.31 -5.03
N SER A 141 2.47 11.43 -6.30
CA SER A 141 1.07 11.46 -6.75
C SER A 141 0.32 10.16 -6.43
N VAL A 142 0.95 9.00 -6.65
CA VAL A 142 0.39 7.69 -6.31
C VAL A 142 0.21 7.56 -4.80
N MET A 143 1.20 7.98 -4.01
CA MET A 143 1.13 7.96 -2.55
C MET A 143 0.04 8.88 -2.01
N ALA A 144 -0.13 10.08 -2.57
CA ALA A 144 -1.14 11.04 -2.16
C ALA A 144 -2.56 10.70 -2.64
N THR A 145 -2.73 9.75 -3.55
CA THR A 145 -4.06 9.33 -4.04
C THR A 145 -4.80 8.54 -2.96
N LEU A 146 -6.03 8.94 -2.64
CA LEU A 146 -6.85 8.24 -1.65
C LEU A 146 -7.31 6.86 -2.17
N ASN A 147 -7.25 5.84 -1.31
CA ASN A 147 -7.79 4.52 -1.58
C ASN A 147 -9.34 4.51 -1.62
N ARG A 148 -9.98 5.64 -1.27
CA ARG A 148 -11.41 5.89 -1.43
C ARG A 148 -11.90 5.54 -2.83
N TYR A 149 -11.18 5.97 -3.87
CA TYR A 149 -11.62 5.79 -5.25
C TYR A 149 -11.73 4.31 -5.65
N ALA A 150 -10.79 3.50 -5.18
CA ALA A 150 -10.87 2.05 -5.38
C ALA A 150 -11.99 1.44 -4.55
N ARG A 151 -12.13 1.81 -3.25
CA ARG A 151 -13.22 1.36 -2.40
C ARG A 151 -14.59 1.63 -3.02
N ASP A 152 -14.81 2.85 -3.55
CA ASP A 152 -16.10 3.25 -4.13
C ASP A 152 -16.41 2.47 -5.43
N LYS A 153 -15.37 2.17 -6.25
CA LYS A 153 -15.54 1.38 -7.49
C LYS A 153 -15.92 -0.09 -7.25
N VAL A 154 -15.53 -0.65 -6.11
CA VAL A 154 -15.79 -2.07 -5.81
C VAL A 154 -16.88 -2.26 -4.75
N ALA A 155 -17.56 -1.18 -4.36
CA ALA A 155 -18.57 -1.19 -3.29
C ALA A 155 -19.76 -2.14 -3.57
N ASP A 156 -20.06 -2.38 -4.84
CA ASP A 156 -21.14 -3.27 -5.29
C ASP A 156 -20.68 -4.73 -5.47
N LEU A 157 -19.36 -5.01 -5.30
CA LEU A 157 -18.82 -6.35 -5.39
C LEU A 157 -18.89 -7.05 -4.03
N GLN A 158 -18.92 -8.36 -4.05
CA GLN A 158 -18.78 -9.17 -2.85
C GLN A 158 -17.29 -9.26 -2.48
N ILE A 159 -16.87 -8.55 -1.45
CA ILE A 159 -15.49 -8.52 -0.97
C ILE A 159 -15.35 -9.51 0.18
N HIS A 160 -14.56 -10.56 0.00
CA HIS A 160 -14.28 -11.54 1.03
C HIS A 160 -13.16 -11.13 1.96
N ALA A 161 -12.09 -10.54 1.41
CA ALA A 161 -10.98 -10.03 2.19
C ALA A 161 -10.43 -8.73 1.60
N CYS A 162 -9.95 -7.85 2.47
CA CYS A 162 -9.33 -6.60 2.07
C CYS A 162 -8.24 -6.22 3.08
N THR A 163 -7.13 -5.71 2.58
CA THR A 163 -6.09 -5.08 3.39
C THR A 163 -5.44 -3.94 2.61
N ASP A 164 -4.83 -3.00 3.29
CA ASP A 164 -3.91 -2.09 2.62
C ASP A 164 -2.47 -2.63 2.68
N VAL A 165 -1.72 -2.37 1.64
CA VAL A 165 -0.32 -2.78 1.50
C VAL A 165 0.56 -1.60 1.88
N THR A 166 1.19 -1.68 3.04
CA THR A 166 2.06 -0.64 3.61
C THR A 166 3.53 -1.07 3.63
N GLY A 167 4.30 -0.61 4.60
CA GLY A 167 5.71 -0.90 4.73
C GLY A 167 6.11 -2.38 4.87
N PHE A 168 5.18 -3.28 5.17
CA PHE A 168 5.43 -4.73 5.14
C PHE A 168 5.49 -5.31 3.72
N GLY A 169 5.12 -4.52 2.70
CA GLY A 169 5.11 -4.92 1.31
C GLY A 169 4.00 -5.93 0.96
N LEU A 170 3.85 -6.18 -0.33
CA LEU A 170 2.81 -7.08 -0.83
C LEU A 170 2.90 -8.48 -0.20
N ALA A 171 4.09 -9.06 -0.14
CA ALA A 171 4.28 -10.42 0.38
C ALA A 171 3.88 -10.54 1.86
N GLY A 172 4.20 -9.53 2.70
CA GLY A 172 3.84 -9.52 4.10
C GLY A 172 2.33 -9.49 4.33
N HIS A 173 1.65 -8.54 3.68
CA HIS A 173 0.19 -8.40 3.82
C HIS A 173 -0.59 -9.54 3.16
N ALA A 174 -0.13 -10.04 2.00
CA ALA A 174 -0.71 -11.22 1.37
C ALA A 174 -0.57 -12.47 2.27
N LEU A 175 0.59 -12.62 2.94
CA LEU A 175 0.82 -13.72 3.89
C LEU A 175 -0.13 -13.63 5.09
N GLU A 176 -0.34 -12.46 5.66
CA GLU A 176 -1.31 -12.26 6.74
C GLU A 176 -2.72 -12.66 6.30
N MET A 177 -3.14 -12.21 5.10
CA MET A 177 -4.43 -12.56 4.52
C MET A 177 -4.55 -14.07 4.28
N ALA A 178 -3.54 -14.70 3.70
CA ALA A 178 -3.49 -16.13 3.43
C ALA A 178 -3.62 -16.95 4.71
N LYS A 179 -2.79 -16.64 5.72
CA LYS A 179 -2.80 -17.33 7.02
C LYS A 179 -4.13 -17.16 7.75
N GLY A 180 -4.63 -15.93 7.83
CA GLY A 180 -5.88 -15.63 8.52
C GLY A 180 -7.10 -16.27 7.85
N SER A 181 -7.03 -16.51 6.53
CA SER A 181 -8.08 -17.17 5.75
C SER A 181 -7.90 -18.69 5.63
N GLY A 182 -6.75 -19.25 6.02
CA GLY A 182 -6.41 -20.66 5.83
C GLY A 182 -6.34 -21.03 4.35
N LYS A 183 -5.78 -20.14 3.52
CA LYS A 183 -5.69 -20.26 2.06
C LYS A 183 -4.28 -20.02 1.56
N THR A 184 -4.00 -20.45 0.35
CA THR A 184 -2.80 -20.08 -0.40
C THR A 184 -3.17 -19.02 -1.42
N LEU A 185 -2.44 -17.90 -1.42
CA LEU A 185 -2.58 -16.84 -2.43
C LEU A 185 -1.53 -17.04 -3.52
N CYS A 186 -1.98 -17.18 -4.76
CA CYS A 186 -1.13 -17.32 -5.94
C CYS A 186 -1.01 -15.96 -6.65
N ILE A 187 0.19 -15.40 -6.72
CA ILE A 187 0.44 -14.09 -7.32
C ILE A 187 1.38 -14.25 -8.52
N SER A 188 0.90 -13.87 -9.71
CA SER A 188 1.74 -13.80 -10.90
C SER A 188 2.58 -12.53 -10.87
N LEU A 189 3.90 -12.65 -10.72
CA LEU A 189 4.81 -11.50 -10.66
C LEU A 189 4.80 -10.69 -11.96
N GLY A 190 4.62 -11.34 -13.12
CA GLY A 190 4.54 -10.67 -14.41
C GLY A 190 3.28 -9.83 -14.62
N SER A 191 2.26 -10.03 -13.77
CA SER A 191 0.99 -9.27 -13.82
C SER A 191 0.95 -8.11 -12.81
N LEU A 192 1.97 -7.98 -11.94
CA LEU A 192 2.01 -6.91 -10.95
C LEU A 192 2.28 -5.56 -11.64
N PRO A 193 1.46 -4.54 -11.37
CA PRO A 193 1.78 -3.18 -11.81
C PRO A 193 2.96 -2.65 -11.00
N ILE A 194 4.08 -2.46 -11.64
CA ILE A 194 5.30 -1.92 -11.03
C ILE A 194 5.55 -0.51 -11.55
N MET A 195 5.90 0.41 -10.67
CA MET A 195 6.28 1.77 -11.03
C MET A 195 7.48 1.77 -11.97
N LYS A 196 7.43 2.64 -12.99
CA LYS A 196 8.53 2.83 -13.93
C LYS A 196 9.82 3.18 -13.16
N GLY A 197 10.93 2.57 -13.54
CA GLY A 197 12.23 2.75 -12.90
C GLY A 197 12.45 1.91 -11.64
N ALA A 198 11.40 1.44 -10.96
CA ALA A 198 11.56 0.76 -9.68
C ALA A 198 12.41 -0.53 -9.77
N LEU A 199 12.25 -1.34 -10.82
CA LEU A 199 13.07 -2.54 -11.01
C LEU A 199 14.53 -2.20 -11.35
N ASP A 200 14.75 -1.13 -12.11
CA ASP A 200 16.10 -0.68 -12.47
C ASP A 200 16.84 -0.20 -11.22
N TYR A 201 16.20 0.63 -10.39
CA TYR A 201 16.77 1.08 -9.11
C TYR A 201 17.00 -0.08 -8.14
N ALA A 202 16.09 -1.05 -8.07
CA ALA A 202 16.28 -2.26 -7.27
C ALA A 202 17.52 -3.05 -7.72
N SER A 203 17.75 -3.17 -9.05
CA SER A 203 18.93 -3.84 -9.61
C SER A 203 20.25 -3.12 -9.28
N MET A 204 20.19 -1.81 -9.08
CA MET A 204 21.29 -0.96 -8.64
C MET A 204 21.53 -1.00 -7.11
N GLY A 205 20.66 -1.71 -6.36
CA GLY A 205 20.77 -1.85 -4.91
C GLY A 205 19.97 -0.82 -4.09
N PHE A 206 19.14 0.03 -4.70
CA PHE A 206 18.26 0.96 -3.99
C PHE A 206 17.06 0.23 -3.39
N ILE A 207 17.32 -0.63 -2.41
CA ILE A 207 16.31 -1.43 -1.72
C ILE A 207 16.16 -0.90 -0.31
N PRO A 208 14.95 -0.53 0.14
CA PRO A 208 14.73 -0.04 1.49
C PRO A 208 15.08 -1.11 2.53
N ALA A 209 15.65 -0.70 3.66
CA ALA A 209 16.08 -1.62 4.73
C ALA A 209 14.91 -2.49 5.24
N GLY A 210 13.69 -1.95 5.25
CA GLY A 210 12.48 -2.68 5.60
C GLY A 210 12.20 -3.89 4.71
N ALA A 211 12.60 -3.85 3.43
CA ALA A 211 12.39 -4.98 2.51
C ALA A 211 13.14 -6.25 2.94
N TYR A 212 14.31 -6.11 3.54
CA TYR A 212 15.08 -7.26 4.06
C TYR A 212 14.37 -7.90 5.27
N ARG A 213 13.85 -7.08 6.19
CA ARG A 213 13.05 -7.57 7.33
C ARG A 213 11.75 -8.24 6.87
N ASN A 214 11.09 -7.67 5.87
CA ASN A 214 9.89 -8.24 5.27
C ASN A 214 10.18 -9.60 4.62
N ARG A 215 11.33 -9.72 3.95
CA ARG A 215 11.79 -10.99 3.38
C ARG A 215 12.02 -12.05 4.46
N GLU A 216 12.66 -11.69 5.57
CA GLU A 216 12.86 -12.60 6.70
C GLU A 216 11.53 -13.05 7.30
N PHE A 217 10.58 -12.12 7.47
CA PHE A 217 9.23 -12.41 7.98
C PHE A 217 8.46 -13.37 7.06
N ALA A 218 8.53 -13.16 5.75
CA ALA A 218 7.79 -13.94 4.75
C ALA A 218 8.51 -15.22 4.31
N GLY A 219 9.83 -15.27 4.47
CA GLY A 219 10.73 -16.20 3.76
C GLY A 219 10.55 -17.67 4.03
N GLY A 220 9.88 -18.07 5.13
CA GLY A 220 9.56 -19.47 5.39
C GLY A 220 8.20 -19.94 4.87
N GLU A 221 7.38 -19.00 4.41
CA GLU A 221 5.96 -19.22 4.11
C GLU A 221 5.58 -18.78 2.69
N CYS A 222 6.51 -18.12 1.99
CA CYS A 222 6.36 -17.72 0.61
C CYS A 222 7.24 -18.58 -0.28
N GLU A 223 6.66 -19.21 -1.27
CA GLU A 223 7.38 -19.97 -2.30
C GLU A 223 7.39 -19.19 -3.61
N PHE A 224 8.52 -19.16 -4.31
CA PHE A 224 8.66 -18.51 -5.62
C PHE A 224 8.99 -19.56 -6.67
N SER A 225 8.23 -19.63 -7.75
CA SER A 225 8.54 -20.48 -8.90
C SER A 225 8.78 -19.64 -10.15
N TRP A 226 9.79 -19.99 -10.94
CA TRP A 226 10.09 -19.39 -12.23
C TRP A 226 9.82 -20.41 -13.32
N LYS A 227 8.93 -20.10 -14.25
CA LYS A 227 8.84 -20.83 -15.53
C LYS A 227 9.50 -19.96 -16.60
N ASN A 228 10.69 -20.31 -17.05
CA ASN A 228 11.26 -19.73 -18.25
C ASN A 228 10.58 -20.30 -19.48
N HIS A 229 10.26 -19.45 -20.47
CA HIS A 229 9.75 -19.87 -21.77
C HIS A 229 10.73 -20.79 -22.55
N SER A 230 11.97 -20.91 -22.09
CA SER A 230 13.05 -21.74 -22.69
C SER A 230 13.44 -22.98 -21.87
N GLY A 231 12.83 -23.22 -20.72
CA GLY A 231 13.14 -24.40 -19.89
C GLY A 231 14.49 -24.40 -19.20
N GLU A 232 15.27 -23.32 -19.26
CA GLU A 232 16.55 -23.18 -18.58
C GLU A 232 16.47 -22.22 -17.40
N SER A 233 16.99 -22.65 -16.24
CA SER A 233 17.08 -21.84 -15.03
C SER A 233 18.22 -20.83 -15.16
N SER A 234 17.97 -19.53 -15.23
CA SER A 234 19.01 -18.50 -15.11
C SER A 234 19.28 -18.16 -13.65
N GLU A 235 20.49 -18.45 -13.21
CA GLU A 235 20.94 -18.37 -11.81
C GLU A 235 21.37 -16.95 -11.35
N ASN A 236 20.80 -15.87 -11.84
CA ASN A 236 21.24 -14.54 -11.40
C ASN A 236 20.09 -13.55 -11.29
N PHE A 237 19.25 -13.68 -10.28
CA PHE A 237 18.52 -12.54 -9.71
C PHE A 237 18.28 -12.79 -8.21
N TRP A 238 18.26 -11.74 -7.39
CA TRP A 238 18.26 -11.69 -5.93
C TRP A 238 17.18 -12.48 -5.18
N LEU A 239 16.66 -13.55 -5.74
CA LEU A 239 15.67 -14.46 -5.16
C LEU A 239 16.20 -15.91 -5.30
N GLU A 240 17.29 -16.24 -4.62
CA GLU A 240 17.66 -17.64 -4.45
C GLU A 240 16.65 -18.36 -3.55
N LYS A 241 15.98 -19.31 -4.19
CA LYS A 241 15.24 -20.43 -3.60
C LYS A 241 14.10 -20.11 -2.65
N THR A 242 12.94 -19.97 -3.22
CA THR A 242 11.71 -20.48 -2.62
C THR A 242 10.76 -20.97 -3.74
N ARG A 243 10.17 -22.08 -3.53
CA ARG A 243 9.41 -22.85 -4.52
C ARG A 243 7.95 -22.48 -4.42
N CYS A 244 7.36 -21.82 -5.43
CA CYS A 244 5.91 -21.83 -5.63
C CYS A 244 5.58 -22.96 -6.60
N GLU A 245 5.02 -24.03 -6.12
CA GLU A 245 4.29 -24.93 -6.99
C GLU A 245 2.97 -24.24 -7.34
N ALA A 246 2.82 -23.79 -8.58
CA ALA A 246 1.52 -23.45 -9.10
C ALA A 246 0.68 -24.72 -8.99
N VAL A 247 -0.29 -24.74 -8.09
CA VAL A 247 -1.34 -25.72 -8.12
C VAL A 247 -2.11 -25.45 -9.42
N GLU A 248 -1.81 -26.21 -10.46
CA GLU A 248 -2.65 -26.26 -11.64
C GLU A 248 -3.99 -26.84 -11.18
N ASN A 249 -4.97 -25.95 -10.99
CA ASN A 249 -6.35 -26.41 -10.91
C ASN A 249 -6.68 -27.11 -12.21
N GLU A 250 -7.45 -28.19 -12.14
CA GLU A 250 -7.89 -29.04 -13.26
C GLU A 250 -8.52 -28.29 -14.45
N THR A 251 -8.63 -26.96 -14.39
CA THR A 251 -9.20 -26.07 -15.39
C THR A 251 -8.17 -25.29 -16.22
N GLY A 252 -6.87 -25.38 -15.94
CA GLY A 252 -5.79 -24.80 -16.77
C GLY A 252 -5.82 -23.28 -16.93
N ARG A 253 -6.43 -22.52 -16.03
CA ARG A 253 -6.45 -21.05 -16.05
C ARG A 253 -5.45 -20.46 -15.05
N SER A 254 -4.47 -19.71 -15.58
CA SER A 254 -3.65 -18.82 -14.77
C SER A 254 -4.53 -17.67 -14.28
N GLU A 255 -4.63 -17.48 -12.96
CA GLU A 255 -5.36 -16.37 -12.37
C GLU A 255 -4.63 -15.06 -12.69
N THR A 256 -5.31 -14.18 -13.40
CA THR A 256 -4.77 -12.93 -13.93
C THR A 256 -5.31 -11.77 -13.10
N ILE A 257 -4.46 -10.76 -12.82
CA ILE A 257 -4.95 -9.45 -12.37
C ILE A 257 -5.81 -8.86 -13.48
N ILE A 258 -7.06 -8.58 -13.18
CA ILE A 258 -8.10 -8.21 -14.15
C ILE A 258 -8.07 -6.71 -14.41
N ASN A 259 -8.25 -6.28 -15.66
CA ASN A 259 -8.44 -4.88 -16.03
C ASN A 259 -9.86 -4.38 -15.71
N GLU A 260 -10.07 -3.04 -15.76
CA GLU A 260 -11.37 -2.42 -15.41
C GLU A 260 -12.57 -2.98 -16.20
N ALA A 261 -12.38 -3.38 -17.46
CA ALA A 261 -13.45 -3.92 -18.30
C ALA A 261 -13.82 -5.37 -17.93
N GLU A 262 -12.83 -6.17 -17.51
CA GLU A 262 -13.04 -7.53 -17.03
C GLU A 262 -13.65 -7.53 -15.62
N LEU A 263 -13.33 -6.53 -14.79
CA LEU A 263 -13.93 -6.34 -13.48
C LEU A 263 -15.43 -6.04 -13.59
N ALA A 264 -15.82 -5.18 -14.52
CA ALA A 264 -17.22 -4.83 -14.76
C ALA A 264 -18.09 -5.98 -15.27
N ALA A 265 -17.48 -7.05 -15.80
CA ALA A 265 -18.17 -8.22 -16.35
C ALA A 265 -18.33 -9.38 -15.34
N ARG A 266 -17.81 -9.24 -14.11
CA ARG A 266 -17.88 -10.29 -13.08
C ARG A 266 -18.82 -9.88 -11.95
N GLU A 267 -19.72 -10.77 -11.60
CA GLU A 267 -20.55 -10.71 -10.39
C GLU A 267 -19.84 -11.31 -9.16
N ASP A 268 -18.59 -11.80 -9.33
CA ASP A 268 -17.89 -12.64 -8.35
C ASP A 268 -16.74 -11.87 -7.64
N ILE A 269 -16.67 -12.04 -6.42
CA ILE A 269 -15.77 -12.14 -5.27
C ILE A 269 -14.34 -11.66 -5.50
N VAL A 270 -13.91 -10.72 -4.70
CA VAL A 270 -12.63 -10.04 -4.83
C VAL A 270 -11.91 -9.94 -3.49
N CYS A 271 -10.63 -10.30 -3.48
CA CYS A 271 -9.70 -9.90 -2.44
C CYS A 271 -8.99 -8.62 -2.88
N LEU A 272 -9.17 -7.54 -2.12
CA LEU A 272 -8.59 -6.24 -2.42
C LEU A 272 -7.28 -6.03 -1.68
N LEU A 273 -6.27 -5.56 -2.42
CA LEU A 273 -5.00 -5.13 -1.89
C LEU A 273 -4.82 -3.65 -2.24
N TYR A 274 -5.04 -2.77 -1.27
CA TYR A 274 -4.72 -1.35 -1.42
C TYR A 274 -3.23 -1.13 -1.18
N THR A 275 -2.55 -0.37 -2.03
CA THR A 275 -1.23 0.11 -1.68
C THR A 275 -1.33 1.45 -0.96
N SER A 276 -0.73 1.52 0.20
CA SER A 276 -0.62 2.73 0.99
C SER A 276 0.85 3.09 1.20
N PRO A 277 1.21 4.38 1.21
CA PRO A 277 2.56 4.79 1.46
C PRO A 277 2.84 4.70 2.96
N SER A 278 3.42 3.63 3.45
CA SER A 278 4.01 3.66 4.78
C SER A 278 5.51 3.50 4.65
N PRO A 279 6.32 4.48 5.07
CA PRO A 279 7.73 4.29 5.20
C PRO A 279 7.96 3.44 6.44
N ARG A 280 8.30 2.18 6.27
CA ARG A 280 9.07 1.48 7.27
C ARG A 280 10.46 1.28 6.71
N ASP A 281 11.37 2.00 7.33
CA ASP A 281 12.81 1.96 7.08
C ASP A 281 13.41 0.56 7.17
#